data_c73285fb6180f4c267f833e70ff4e2af
#
_entry.id   c73285fb6180f4c267f833e70ff4e2af
#
_cell.length_a   1.000
_cell.length_b   1.000
_cell.length_c   1.000
_cell.angle_alpha   90.00
_cell.angle_beta   90.00
_cell.angle_gamma   90.00
#
_symmetry.space_group_name_H-M   'P 1'
#
loop_
_entity.id
_entity.type
_entity.pdbx_description
1 polymer ?
#
loop_
_entity_poly.entity_id
_entity_poly.type
_entity_poly.pdbx_seq_one_letter_code
_entity_poly.pdbx_strand_id
1 'polypeptide(L)'
;FGKAGCPPLLAFGVSMVGPVIYTFGNDEQKKRFLPDILEFNTWWCQGYSEPGSGSDLASLKTKAVRDGDHYIINGSKTWTTLAQSADWIFVLVRTESTGKKQEGISFILVDMKTPGIEVKPIITIDGEHEVNSVFFTDVKVPAENIIGEEGKGWTYAKFLLAHERFGIAAIGTSMRQLAKLKEVVSDLDNSELNKKVAEVELSISALELTDLRLLSALENGGNPGAESSILKIKGTEIQQRLTEIFVEAAGEYALMYPGAHGYGSNDKPSGPEFAAASLSKYLNMRKTSIYGGSNEIQKNIISKFVLGV
;
A
#
# COMPACT_ATOMS: atom_id res chain seq x y z
N PHE A 1 -4.99 4.00 -16.97
CA PHE A 1 -3.55 4.20 -16.78
C PHE A 1 -2.83 2.86 -16.63
N GLY A 2 -3.15 2.01 -15.64
CA GLY A 2 -2.49 0.73 -15.40
C GLY A 2 -2.46 -0.20 -16.62
N LYS A 3 -3.58 -0.36 -17.33
CA LYS A 3 -3.68 -1.15 -18.56
C LYS A 3 -2.79 -0.59 -19.69
N ALA A 4 -2.68 0.74 -19.77
CA ALA A 4 -1.85 1.41 -20.77
C ALA A 4 -0.35 1.42 -20.43
N GLY A 5 0.05 0.92 -19.24
CA GLY A 5 1.44 0.90 -18.82
C GLY A 5 2.02 2.24 -18.40
N CYS A 6 1.17 3.22 -18.09
CA CYS A 6 1.63 4.49 -17.54
C CYS A 6 2.39 4.26 -16.21
N PRO A 7 3.44 5.05 -15.93
CA PRO A 7 4.08 5.01 -14.62
C PRO A 7 3.05 5.20 -13.50
N PRO A 8 3.10 4.42 -12.42
CA PRO A 8 2.17 4.60 -11.31
C PRO A 8 2.48 5.92 -10.60
N LEU A 9 1.43 6.65 -10.21
CA LEU A 9 1.56 7.78 -9.31
C LEU A 9 1.92 7.27 -7.92
N LEU A 10 2.71 8.04 -7.18
CA LEU A 10 2.96 7.76 -5.76
C LEU A 10 1.65 7.93 -4.98
N ALA A 11 1.10 6.82 -4.50
CA ALA A 11 -0.23 6.77 -3.91
C ALA A 11 -0.36 7.56 -2.59
N PHE A 12 0.73 7.67 -1.82
CA PHE A 12 0.69 8.20 -0.45
C PHE A 12 0.23 9.66 -0.37
N GLY A 13 0.60 10.51 -1.34
CA GLY A 13 0.10 11.87 -1.44
C GLY A 13 -1.33 11.91 -1.95
N VAL A 14 -1.50 11.63 -3.24
CA VAL A 14 -2.74 11.89 -4.00
C VAL A 14 -3.90 10.98 -3.57
N SER A 15 -3.63 9.68 -3.32
CA SER A 15 -4.69 8.71 -3.06
C SER A 15 -4.92 8.39 -1.58
N MET A 16 -4.00 8.79 -0.68
CA MET A 16 -4.07 8.48 0.74
C MET A 16 -4.21 9.73 1.60
N VAL A 17 -3.12 10.49 1.86
CA VAL A 17 -3.17 11.63 2.77
C VAL A 17 -3.97 12.81 2.21
N GLY A 18 -3.90 13.06 0.91
CA GLY A 18 -4.67 14.13 0.24
C GLY A 18 -6.16 14.04 0.53
N PRO A 19 -6.83 12.90 0.27
CA PRO A 19 -8.22 12.67 0.68
C PRO A 19 -8.52 12.94 2.16
N VAL A 20 -7.62 12.58 3.06
CA VAL A 20 -7.78 12.86 4.50
C VAL A 20 -7.69 14.35 4.79
N ILE A 21 -6.72 15.06 4.18
CA ILE A 21 -6.54 16.49 4.37
C ILE A 21 -7.73 17.26 3.81
N TYR A 22 -8.20 16.99 2.58
CA TYR A 22 -9.32 17.76 2.02
C TYR A 22 -10.64 17.52 2.75
N THR A 23 -10.81 16.33 3.38
CA THR A 23 -12.05 15.97 4.09
C THR A 23 -12.05 16.47 5.54
N PHE A 24 -10.95 16.30 6.26
CA PHE A 24 -10.88 16.53 7.70
C PHE A 24 -9.91 17.64 8.11
N GLY A 25 -9.03 18.09 7.23
CA GLY A 25 -8.12 19.20 7.50
C GLY A 25 -8.82 20.54 7.53
N ASN A 26 -8.25 21.49 8.25
CA ASN A 26 -8.70 22.89 8.24
C ASN A 26 -8.21 23.62 6.97
N ASP A 27 -8.66 24.85 6.75
CA ASP A 27 -8.37 25.60 5.52
C ASP A 27 -6.87 25.90 5.36
N GLU A 28 -6.15 26.14 6.46
CA GLU A 28 -4.71 26.40 6.41
C GLU A 28 -3.93 25.12 6.02
N GLN A 29 -4.32 23.97 6.55
CA GLN A 29 -3.74 22.68 6.16
C GLN A 29 -4.01 22.36 4.68
N LYS A 30 -5.23 22.61 4.20
CA LYS A 30 -5.59 22.42 2.79
C LYS A 30 -4.76 23.31 1.87
N LYS A 31 -4.63 24.60 2.19
CA LYS A 31 -3.82 25.56 1.41
C LYS A 31 -2.34 25.18 1.42
N ARG A 32 -1.83 24.71 2.56
CA ARG A 32 -0.42 24.37 2.74
C ARG A 32 0.00 23.10 2.00
N PHE A 33 -0.80 22.04 2.06
CA PHE A 33 -0.35 20.69 1.63
C PHE A 33 -0.93 20.25 0.29
N LEU A 34 -2.18 20.58 -0.04
CA LEU A 34 -2.83 20.02 -1.22
C LEU A 34 -2.19 20.45 -2.55
N PRO A 35 -1.74 21.72 -2.75
CA PRO A 35 -1.09 22.09 -4.01
C PRO A 35 0.17 21.26 -4.29
N ASP A 36 1.06 21.15 -3.31
CA ASP A 36 2.32 20.41 -3.46
C ASP A 36 2.11 18.90 -3.63
N ILE A 37 1.02 18.34 -3.05
CA ILE A 37 0.62 16.95 -3.30
C ILE A 37 0.17 16.76 -4.76
N LEU A 38 -0.64 17.68 -5.30
CA LEU A 38 -1.17 17.60 -6.66
C LEU A 38 -0.10 17.80 -7.73
N GLU A 39 0.86 18.67 -7.46
CA GLU A 39 1.99 18.98 -8.34
C GLU A 39 3.17 18.04 -8.17
N PHE A 40 3.10 17.09 -7.22
CA PHE A 40 4.19 16.16 -6.86
C PHE A 40 5.48 16.85 -6.39
N ASN A 41 5.38 18.05 -5.83
CA ASN A 41 6.50 18.78 -5.24
C ASN A 41 6.93 18.17 -3.89
N THR A 42 6.01 17.48 -3.21
CA THR A 42 6.27 16.80 -1.92
C THR A 42 5.91 15.32 -1.98
N TRP A 43 6.82 14.49 -1.47
CA TRP A 43 6.62 13.06 -1.36
C TRP A 43 6.22 12.66 0.05
N TRP A 44 5.27 11.74 0.13
CA TRP A 44 4.67 11.29 1.38
C TRP A 44 4.93 9.81 1.63
N CYS A 45 5.03 9.44 2.91
CA CYS A 45 4.99 8.05 3.33
C CYS A 45 4.01 7.85 4.49
N GLN A 46 3.66 6.59 4.76
CA GLN A 46 2.64 6.20 5.74
C GLN A 46 3.29 5.58 6.98
N GLY A 47 3.07 6.16 8.15
CA GLY A 47 3.52 5.68 9.43
C GLY A 47 2.39 5.03 10.24
N TYR A 48 1.92 3.85 9.84
CA TYR A 48 0.83 3.13 10.53
C TYR A 48 1.36 1.99 11.37
N SER A 49 1.84 0.92 10.73
CA SER A 49 2.26 -0.32 11.38
C SER A 49 3.45 -0.10 12.32
N GLU A 50 3.47 -0.87 13.41
CA GLU A 50 4.58 -0.97 14.35
C GLU A 50 5.02 -2.43 14.46
N PRO A 51 6.21 -2.74 15.00
CA PRO A 51 6.67 -4.13 15.15
C PRO A 51 5.67 -5.04 15.88
N GLY A 52 4.88 -4.49 16.81
CA GLY A 52 3.83 -5.19 17.56
C GLY A 52 2.39 -4.89 17.12
N SER A 53 2.15 -4.09 16.07
CA SER A 53 0.83 -3.59 15.70
C SER A 53 0.68 -3.48 14.18
N GLY A 54 0.39 -4.60 13.52
CA GLY A 54 0.06 -4.69 12.10
C GLY A 54 -1.44 -4.84 11.88
N SER A 55 -1.95 -6.07 11.84
CA SER A 55 -3.39 -6.34 11.71
C SER A 55 -4.21 -5.79 12.88
N ASP A 56 -3.70 -5.83 14.12
CA ASP A 56 -4.27 -5.10 15.27
C ASP A 56 -3.67 -3.69 15.35
N LEU A 57 -3.89 -2.88 14.31
CA LEU A 57 -3.35 -1.53 14.21
C LEU A 57 -3.77 -0.64 15.38
N ALA A 58 -4.97 -0.87 15.95
CA ALA A 58 -5.45 -0.12 17.11
C ALA A 58 -4.60 -0.31 18.38
N SER A 59 -3.73 -1.32 18.42
CA SER A 59 -2.80 -1.56 19.52
C SER A 59 -1.49 -0.75 19.42
N LEU A 60 -1.39 0.19 18.49
CA LEU A 60 -0.20 1.03 18.29
C LEU A 60 0.22 1.74 19.59
N LYS A 61 1.55 1.91 19.76
CA LYS A 61 2.19 2.41 20.99
C LYS A 61 3.01 3.69 20.77
N THR A 62 3.30 4.09 19.53
CA THR A 62 3.98 5.37 19.26
C THR A 62 3.19 6.50 19.91
N LYS A 63 3.81 7.19 20.90
CA LYS A 63 3.15 8.22 21.71
C LYS A 63 3.38 9.60 21.11
N ALA A 64 2.39 10.48 21.27
CA ALA A 64 2.53 11.91 21.09
C ALA A 64 1.99 12.61 22.33
N VAL A 65 2.87 13.27 23.06
CA VAL A 65 2.53 14.00 24.29
C VAL A 65 2.51 15.49 23.96
N ARG A 66 1.43 16.17 24.32
CA ARG A 66 1.32 17.60 24.09
C ARG A 66 2.23 18.37 25.06
N ASP A 67 3.01 19.30 24.47
CA ASP A 67 3.88 20.23 25.18
C ASP A 67 3.67 21.64 24.61
N GLY A 68 2.76 22.39 25.21
CA GLY A 68 2.36 23.71 24.74
C GLY A 68 1.75 23.69 23.34
N ASP A 69 2.41 24.32 22.39
CA ASP A 69 2.02 24.42 20.96
C ASP A 69 2.58 23.30 20.08
N HIS A 70 3.18 22.28 20.70
CA HIS A 70 3.79 21.13 20.00
C HIS A 70 3.33 19.80 20.59
N TYR A 71 3.63 18.73 19.86
CA TYR A 71 3.64 17.34 20.33
C TYR A 71 5.06 16.80 20.30
N ILE A 72 5.43 16.05 21.35
CA ILE A 72 6.67 15.28 21.40
C ILE A 72 6.33 13.84 21.06
N ILE A 73 6.88 13.35 19.95
CA ILE A 73 6.61 12.01 19.44
C ILE A 73 7.76 11.07 19.78
N ASN A 74 7.42 9.92 20.39
CA ASN A 74 8.35 8.85 20.72
C ASN A 74 7.77 7.50 20.31
N GLY A 75 8.56 6.67 19.61
CA GLY A 75 8.18 5.34 19.18
C GLY A 75 8.83 4.92 17.87
N SER A 76 8.23 3.95 17.20
CA SER A 76 8.73 3.49 15.91
C SER A 76 7.62 2.98 15.01
N LYS A 77 7.81 3.14 13.71
CA LYS A 77 6.97 2.56 12.65
C LYS A 77 7.78 1.58 11.83
N THR A 78 7.11 0.60 11.25
CA THR A 78 7.75 -0.41 10.40
C THR A 78 6.99 -0.60 9.09
N TRP A 79 7.66 -1.17 8.10
CA TRP A 79 7.15 -1.37 6.75
C TRP A 79 6.75 -0.07 6.06
N THR A 80 7.41 1.04 6.41
CA THR A 80 7.13 2.36 5.84
C THR A 80 7.74 2.46 4.44
N THR A 81 6.90 2.34 3.42
CA THR A 81 7.32 2.36 2.02
C THR A 81 7.86 3.72 1.64
N LEU A 82 9.04 3.73 1.01
CA LEU A 82 9.74 4.92 0.49
C LEU A 82 10.04 6.02 1.51
N ALA A 83 10.11 5.69 2.81
CA ALA A 83 10.43 6.68 3.85
C ALA A 83 11.81 7.33 3.62
N GLN A 84 12.75 6.64 2.97
CA GLN A 84 14.08 7.16 2.64
C GLN A 84 14.05 8.34 1.63
N SER A 85 12.96 8.50 0.91
CA SER A 85 12.79 9.53 -0.12
C SER A 85 11.63 10.49 0.19
N ALA A 86 10.90 10.26 1.28
CA ALA A 86 9.74 11.06 1.63
C ALA A 86 10.13 12.39 2.29
N ASP A 87 9.42 13.46 1.95
CA ASP A 87 9.51 14.76 2.63
C ASP A 87 8.63 14.79 3.88
N TRP A 88 7.47 14.12 3.82
CA TRP A 88 6.48 14.10 4.87
C TRP A 88 6.01 12.68 5.19
N ILE A 89 5.69 12.44 6.45
CA ILE A 89 5.05 11.21 6.90
C ILE A 89 3.72 11.54 7.61
N PHE A 90 2.64 10.85 7.25
CA PHE A 90 1.42 10.88 8.05
C PHE A 90 1.39 9.70 9.01
N VAL A 91 1.26 10.00 10.29
CA VAL A 91 1.48 9.03 11.37
C VAL A 91 0.24 8.89 12.24
N LEU A 92 -0.11 7.64 12.58
CA LEU A 92 -1.02 7.36 13.67
C LEU A 92 -0.23 7.29 14.97
N VAL A 93 -0.62 8.11 15.93
CA VAL A 93 0.03 8.22 17.24
C VAL A 93 -0.98 8.08 18.36
N ARG A 94 -0.51 7.64 19.53
CA ARG A 94 -1.29 7.55 20.77
C ARG A 94 -1.17 8.87 21.55
N THR A 95 -2.23 9.67 21.56
CA THR A 95 -2.30 10.90 22.38
C THR A 95 -2.97 10.66 23.72
N GLU A 96 -3.83 9.65 23.82
CA GLU A 96 -4.50 9.26 25.04
C GLU A 96 -4.61 7.73 25.15
N SER A 97 -4.57 7.18 26.37
CA SER A 97 -4.60 5.73 26.62
C SER A 97 -5.78 5.28 27.47
N THR A 98 -6.83 6.09 27.58
CA THR A 98 -8.07 5.76 28.30
C THR A 98 -9.12 5.21 27.34
N GLY A 99 -9.90 4.25 27.77
CA GLY A 99 -10.99 3.71 26.97
C GLY A 99 -10.62 2.55 26.04
N LYS A 100 -11.31 2.44 24.91
CA LYS A 100 -11.09 1.39 23.91
C LYS A 100 -9.80 1.62 23.14
N LYS A 101 -9.18 0.55 22.61
CA LYS A 101 -7.93 0.63 21.82
C LYS A 101 -7.99 1.64 20.67
N GLN A 102 -9.16 1.85 20.09
CA GLN A 102 -9.39 2.77 18.97
C GLN A 102 -9.49 4.24 19.40
N GLU A 103 -9.77 4.49 20.68
CA GLU A 103 -9.89 5.84 21.25
C GLU A 103 -8.49 6.38 21.59
N GLY A 104 -8.30 7.69 21.56
CA GLY A 104 -7.03 8.34 21.85
C GLY A 104 -5.94 8.12 20.80
N ILE A 105 -6.30 7.69 19.58
CA ILE A 105 -5.41 7.69 18.42
C ILE A 105 -5.62 9.00 17.66
N SER A 106 -4.54 9.70 17.33
CA SER A 106 -4.53 10.91 16.53
C SER A 106 -3.78 10.72 15.22
N PHE A 107 -4.13 11.52 14.21
CA PHE A 107 -3.51 11.53 12.89
C PHE A 107 -2.68 12.81 12.76
N ILE A 108 -1.36 12.70 12.65
CA ILE A 108 -0.46 13.84 12.64
C ILE A 108 0.46 13.83 11.41
N LEU A 109 0.72 15.01 10.85
CA LEU A 109 1.64 15.21 9.73
C LEU A 109 3.00 15.62 10.26
N VAL A 110 4.05 14.91 9.87
CA VAL A 110 5.41 15.15 10.35
C VAL A 110 6.36 15.37 9.19
N ASP A 111 7.13 16.46 9.22
CA ASP A 111 8.22 16.70 8.30
C ASP A 111 9.36 15.70 8.59
N MET A 112 9.77 14.93 7.59
CA MET A 112 10.80 13.91 7.73
C MET A 112 12.20 14.47 8.03
N LYS A 113 12.40 15.78 7.86
CA LYS A 113 13.64 16.50 8.22
C LYS A 113 13.68 16.93 9.69
N THR A 114 12.59 16.69 10.45
CA THR A 114 12.54 17.04 11.88
C THR A 114 13.60 16.28 12.66
N PRO A 115 14.41 16.94 13.51
CA PRO A 115 15.39 16.27 14.34
C PRO A 115 14.77 15.17 15.24
N GLY A 116 15.47 14.06 15.38
CA GLY A 116 15.01 12.90 16.15
C GLY A 116 14.34 11.82 15.30
N ILE A 117 14.18 12.03 13.98
CA ILE A 117 13.71 11.00 13.07
C ILE A 117 14.91 10.25 12.48
N GLU A 118 14.89 8.92 12.59
CA GLU A 118 15.86 8.03 11.97
C GLU A 118 15.15 7.03 11.07
N VAL A 119 15.60 6.90 9.82
CA VAL A 119 15.08 5.94 8.83
C VAL A 119 16.10 4.83 8.63
N LYS A 120 15.69 3.57 8.84
CA LYS A 120 16.52 2.39 8.62
C LYS A 120 15.92 1.49 7.54
N PRO A 121 16.74 1.05 6.56
CA PRO A 121 16.27 0.18 5.51
C PRO A 121 15.85 -1.19 6.05
N ILE A 122 14.81 -1.75 5.43
CA ILE A 122 14.47 -3.16 5.54
C ILE A 122 14.69 -3.75 4.15
N ILE A 123 15.69 -4.61 4.02
CA ILE A 123 15.93 -5.34 2.77
C ILE A 123 14.96 -6.51 2.72
N THR A 124 14.13 -6.53 1.70
CA THR A 124 13.11 -7.56 1.52
C THR A 124 13.69 -8.81 0.81
N ILE A 125 12.95 -9.91 0.80
CA ILE A 125 13.43 -11.19 0.26
C ILE A 125 13.80 -11.14 -1.24
N ASP A 126 13.28 -10.16 -1.95
CA ASP A 126 13.64 -9.86 -3.35
C ASP A 126 14.97 -9.11 -3.51
N GLY A 127 15.61 -8.77 -2.38
CA GLY A 127 16.89 -8.05 -2.33
C GLY A 127 16.76 -6.52 -2.42
N GLU A 128 15.54 -5.99 -2.52
CA GLU A 128 15.31 -4.57 -2.73
C GLU A 128 15.09 -3.78 -1.42
N HIS A 129 15.38 -2.48 -1.48
CA HIS A 129 15.11 -1.53 -0.41
C HIS A 129 13.88 -0.67 -0.76
N GLU A 130 12.69 -1.17 -0.45
CA GLU A 130 11.44 -0.45 -0.67
C GLU A 130 10.84 0.07 0.63
N VAL A 131 11.00 -0.69 1.72
CA VAL A 131 10.37 -0.42 3.02
C VAL A 131 11.38 -0.14 4.10
N ASN A 132 10.94 0.55 5.15
CA ASN A 132 11.81 1.04 6.21
C ASN A 132 11.21 0.85 7.59
N SER A 133 12.08 0.83 8.60
CA SER A 133 11.74 1.20 9.97
C SER A 133 11.99 2.69 10.17
N VAL A 134 11.06 3.40 10.79
CA VAL A 134 11.18 4.83 11.11
C VAL A 134 11.10 4.97 12.62
N PHE A 135 12.12 5.55 13.23
CA PHE A 135 12.22 5.78 14.65
C PHE A 135 12.01 7.26 14.98
N PHE A 136 11.28 7.52 16.06
CA PHE A 136 11.01 8.85 16.58
C PHE A 136 11.55 8.94 17.99
N THR A 137 12.51 9.84 18.22
CA THR A 137 13.10 10.10 19.53
C THR A 137 12.98 11.59 19.83
N ASP A 138 12.08 11.93 20.76
CA ASP A 138 11.75 13.30 21.16
C ASP A 138 11.47 14.25 19.98
N VAL A 139 10.78 13.74 18.95
CA VAL A 139 10.47 14.48 17.73
C VAL A 139 9.43 15.55 18.03
N LYS A 140 9.81 16.82 17.89
CA LYS A 140 8.97 17.97 18.17
C LYS A 140 8.17 18.39 16.93
N VAL A 141 6.83 18.26 16.99
CA VAL A 141 5.92 18.51 15.87
C VAL A 141 4.91 19.59 16.26
N PRO A 142 4.68 20.63 15.43
CA PRO A 142 3.68 21.66 15.72
C PRO A 142 2.29 21.05 15.94
N ALA A 143 1.55 21.53 16.93
CA ALA A 143 0.21 21.02 17.24
C ALA A 143 -0.78 21.24 16.09
N GLU A 144 -0.56 22.27 15.27
CA GLU A 144 -1.33 22.57 14.06
C GLU A 144 -1.23 21.47 12.98
N ASN A 145 -0.27 20.55 13.10
CA ASN A 145 -0.10 19.42 12.16
C ASN A 145 -1.03 18.23 12.47
N ILE A 146 -1.80 18.25 13.57
CA ILE A 146 -2.88 17.28 13.78
C ILE A 146 -3.98 17.53 12.74
N ILE A 147 -4.42 16.45 12.09
CA ILE A 147 -5.58 16.50 11.19
C ILE A 147 -6.86 16.33 12.00
N GLY A 148 -7.80 17.25 11.80
CA GLY A 148 -9.10 17.22 12.46
C GLY A 148 -9.00 17.36 14.00
N GLU A 149 -9.68 16.47 14.72
CA GLU A 149 -9.73 16.47 16.19
C GLU A 149 -8.73 15.46 16.78
N GLU A 150 -8.08 15.84 17.88
CA GLU A 150 -7.26 14.94 18.69
C GLU A 150 -8.10 13.74 19.16
N GLY A 151 -7.52 12.55 19.14
CA GLY A 151 -8.20 11.31 19.52
C GLY A 151 -9.14 10.73 18.46
N LYS A 152 -9.35 11.39 17.32
CA LYS A 152 -10.22 10.91 16.23
C LYS A 152 -9.46 10.26 15.06
N GLY A 153 -8.15 10.11 15.16
CA GLY A 153 -7.30 9.54 14.10
C GLY A 153 -7.72 8.16 13.61
N TRP A 154 -8.35 7.34 14.46
CA TRP A 154 -8.91 6.06 14.03
C TRP A 154 -10.03 6.20 12.98
N THR A 155 -10.85 7.22 13.10
CA THR A 155 -11.90 7.53 12.09
C THR A 155 -11.26 7.92 10.77
N TYR A 156 -10.22 8.74 10.79
CA TYR A 156 -9.50 9.18 9.59
C TYR A 156 -8.74 8.03 8.94
N ALA A 157 -8.13 7.16 9.75
CA ALA A 157 -7.49 5.94 9.26
C ALA A 157 -8.48 5.00 8.56
N LYS A 158 -9.68 4.79 9.13
CA LYS A 158 -10.72 3.97 8.48
C LYS A 158 -11.18 4.56 7.14
N PHE A 159 -11.33 5.86 7.08
CA PHE A 159 -11.66 6.56 5.84
C PHE A 159 -10.61 6.30 4.76
N LEU A 160 -9.33 6.50 5.07
CA LEU A 160 -8.21 6.24 4.16
C LEU A 160 -8.19 4.78 3.69
N LEU A 161 -8.24 3.84 4.64
CA LEU A 161 -8.18 2.40 4.34
C LEU A 161 -9.36 1.89 3.50
N ALA A 162 -10.53 2.53 3.57
CA ALA A 162 -11.67 2.19 2.72
C ALA A 162 -11.40 2.55 1.25
N HIS A 163 -10.76 3.68 0.99
CA HIS A 163 -10.42 4.14 -0.36
C HIS A 163 -9.23 3.36 -0.96
N GLU A 164 -8.28 2.93 -0.14
CA GLU A 164 -7.08 2.20 -0.56
C GLU A 164 -7.40 0.87 -1.25
N ARG A 165 -8.47 0.17 -0.85
CA ARG A 165 -8.82 -1.18 -1.33
C ARG A 165 -9.03 -1.25 -2.84
N PHE A 166 -9.61 -0.23 -3.46
CA PHE A 166 -9.78 -0.14 -4.91
C PHE A 166 -8.43 -0.09 -5.64
N GLY A 167 -7.49 0.69 -5.12
CA GLY A 167 -6.12 0.77 -5.67
C GLY A 167 -5.34 -0.55 -5.56
N ILE A 168 -5.48 -1.25 -4.44
CA ILE A 168 -4.77 -2.51 -4.18
C ILE A 168 -5.22 -3.64 -5.11
N ALA A 169 -6.48 -3.65 -5.57
CA ALA A 169 -6.98 -4.64 -6.52
C ALA A 169 -6.19 -4.66 -7.83
N ALA A 170 -5.63 -3.51 -8.24
CA ALA A 170 -4.70 -3.33 -9.37
C ALA A 170 -5.15 -4.02 -10.69
N ILE A 171 -6.45 -3.98 -10.99
CA ILE A 171 -7.08 -4.71 -12.11
C ILE A 171 -6.42 -4.33 -13.45
N GLY A 172 -6.29 -3.03 -13.74
CA GLY A 172 -5.67 -2.57 -14.98
C GLY A 172 -4.21 -3.02 -15.14
N THR A 173 -3.44 -3.07 -14.05
CA THR A 173 -2.08 -3.61 -14.05
C THR A 173 -2.08 -5.12 -14.30
N SER A 174 -3.02 -5.85 -13.69
CA SER A 174 -3.19 -7.30 -13.89
C SER A 174 -3.55 -7.64 -15.33
N MET A 175 -4.42 -6.85 -15.96
CA MET A 175 -4.76 -6.99 -17.39
C MET A 175 -3.54 -6.81 -18.29
N ARG A 176 -2.71 -5.80 -18.03
CA ARG A 176 -1.47 -5.60 -18.77
C ARG A 176 -0.47 -6.74 -18.59
N GLN A 177 -0.33 -7.23 -17.35
CA GLN A 177 0.54 -8.38 -17.06
C GLN A 177 0.04 -9.66 -17.77
N LEU A 178 -1.28 -9.87 -17.79
CA LEU A 178 -1.89 -10.98 -18.52
C LEU A 178 -1.59 -10.90 -20.02
N ALA A 179 -1.74 -9.72 -20.63
CA ALA A 179 -1.42 -9.54 -22.06
C ALA A 179 0.04 -9.92 -22.37
N LYS A 180 0.99 -9.40 -21.55
CA LYS A 180 2.40 -9.76 -21.68
C LYS A 180 2.64 -11.26 -21.44
N LEU A 181 1.95 -11.86 -20.49
CA LEU A 181 2.09 -13.28 -20.20
C LEU A 181 1.58 -14.16 -21.34
N LYS A 182 0.49 -13.77 -22.00
CA LYS A 182 -0.02 -14.45 -23.21
C LYS A 182 1.00 -14.43 -24.34
N GLU A 183 1.68 -13.31 -24.58
CA GLU A 183 2.76 -13.20 -25.57
C GLU A 183 3.90 -14.17 -25.22
N VAL A 184 4.35 -14.18 -23.96
CA VAL A 184 5.43 -15.08 -23.50
C VAL A 184 5.06 -16.54 -23.66
N VAL A 185 3.86 -16.94 -23.26
CA VAL A 185 3.45 -18.36 -23.23
C VAL A 185 3.11 -18.87 -24.63
N SER A 186 2.68 -17.99 -25.56
CA SER A 186 2.42 -18.39 -26.97
C SER A 186 3.62 -19.03 -27.66
N ASP A 187 4.83 -18.63 -27.27
CA ASP A 187 6.08 -19.10 -27.85
C ASP A 187 6.61 -20.39 -27.20
N LEU A 188 5.99 -20.87 -26.10
CA LEU A 188 6.53 -21.96 -25.28
C LEU A 188 5.91 -23.34 -25.53
N ASP A 189 4.96 -23.50 -26.44
CA ASP A 189 4.24 -24.78 -26.71
C ASP A 189 3.95 -25.61 -25.45
N ASN A 190 3.43 -24.96 -24.40
CA ASN A 190 3.16 -25.57 -23.10
C ASN A 190 1.68 -25.48 -22.75
N SER A 191 0.95 -26.60 -22.93
CA SER A 191 -0.49 -26.67 -22.70
C SER A 191 -0.89 -26.40 -21.23
N GLU A 192 -0.05 -26.76 -20.27
CA GLU A 192 -0.31 -26.52 -18.83
C GLU A 192 -0.20 -25.04 -18.51
N LEU A 193 0.81 -24.34 -19.03
CA LEU A 193 0.91 -22.87 -18.89
C LEU A 193 -0.27 -22.16 -19.56
N ASN A 194 -0.67 -22.60 -20.75
CA ASN A 194 -1.83 -22.05 -21.45
C ASN A 194 -3.12 -22.16 -20.61
N LYS A 195 -3.32 -23.30 -19.94
CA LYS A 195 -4.44 -23.52 -19.03
C LYS A 195 -4.41 -22.56 -17.84
N LYS A 196 -3.25 -22.42 -17.18
CA LYS A 196 -3.07 -21.49 -16.05
C LYS A 196 -3.34 -20.04 -16.46
N VAL A 197 -2.91 -19.63 -17.65
CA VAL A 197 -3.17 -18.29 -18.20
C VAL A 197 -4.67 -18.08 -18.40
N ALA A 198 -5.39 -19.07 -18.95
CA ALA A 198 -6.84 -18.98 -19.14
C ALA A 198 -7.59 -18.88 -17.80
N GLU A 199 -7.19 -19.63 -16.78
CA GLU A 199 -7.78 -19.56 -15.43
C GLU A 199 -7.61 -18.17 -14.80
N VAL A 200 -6.44 -17.56 -14.97
CA VAL A 200 -6.18 -16.19 -14.47
C VAL A 200 -6.99 -15.16 -15.27
N GLU A 201 -7.12 -15.32 -16.58
CA GLU A 201 -7.94 -14.44 -17.40
C GLU A 201 -9.40 -14.44 -16.97
N LEU A 202 -9.98 -15.60 -16.69
CA LEU A 202 -11.34 -15.72 -16.15
C LEU A 202 -11.46 -15.01 -14.79
N SER A 203 -10.46 -15.16 -13.94
CA SER A 203 -10.41 -14.52 -12.61
C SER A 203 -10.35 -13.00 -12.71
N ILE A 204 -9.56 -12.45 -13.64
CA ILE A 204 -9.46 -11.00 -13.89
C ILE A 204 -10.79 -10.47 -14.44
N SER A 205 -11.42 -11.16 -15.37
CA SER A 205 -12.71 -10.75 -15.94
C SER A 205 -13.81 -10.71 -14.88
N ALA A 206 -13.87 -11.71 -14.00
CA ALA A 206 -14.82 -11.74 -12.89
C ALA A 206 -14.57 -10.59 -11.89
N LEU A 207 -13.30 -10.28 -11.63
CA LEU A 207 -12.92 -9.19 -10.72
C LEU A 207 -13.26 -7.82 -11.33
N GLU A 208 -13.02 -7.61 -12.62
CA GLU A 208 -13.39 -6.39 -13.33
C GLU A 208 -14.89 -6.11 -13.26
N LEU A 209 -15.72 -7.12 -13.52
CA LEU A 209 -17.17 -6.99 -13.40
C LEU A 209 -17.60 -6.67 -11.95
N THR A 210 -16.93 -7.23 -10.97
CA THR A 210 -17.19 -6.94 -9.55
C THR A 210 -16.85 -5.50 -9.21
N ASP A 211 -15.72 -4.99 -9.69
CA ASP A 211 -15.27 -3.60 -9.51
C ASP A 211 -16.26 -2.61 -10.16
N LEU A 212 -16.65 -2.86 -11.40
CA LEU A 212 -17.63 -2.04 -12.13
C LEU A 212 -18.98 -1.97 -11.38
N ARG A 213 -19.45 -3.07 -10.80
CA ARG A 213 -20.68 -3.09 -10.00
C ARG A 213 -20.56 -2.23 -8.75
N LEU A 214 -19.42 -2.30 -8.07
CA LEU A 214 -19.17 -1.49 -6.86
C LEU A 214 -19.03 -0.01 -7.21
N LEU A 215 -18.33 0.33 -8.30
CA LEU A 215 -18.22 1.71 -8.79
C LEU A 215 -19.59 2.29 -9.17
N SER A 216 -20.41 1.54 -9.89
CA SER A 216 -21.77 1.97 -10.22
C SER A 216 -22.64 2.20 -8.98
N ALA A 217 -22.49 1.37 -7.94
CA ALA A 217 -23.19 1.59 -6.67
C ALA A 217 -22.74 2.89 -5.97
N LEU A 218 -21.45 3.22 -6.04
CA LEU A 218 -20.90 4.48 -5.50
C LEU A 218 -21.41 5.71 -6.25
N GLU A 219 -21.44 5.67 -7.58
CA GLU A 219 -21.97 6.76 -8.43
C GLU A 219 -23.44 7.06 -8.11
N ASN A 220 -24.20 6.05 -7.73
CA ASN A 220 -25.59 6.21 -7.30
C ASN A 220 -25.75 6.59 -5.80
N GLY A 221 -24.72 7.09 -5.16
CA GLY A 221 -24.76 7.59 -3.77
C GLY A 221 -24.62 6.50 -2.70
N GLY A 222 -24.25 5.28 -3.07
CA GLY A 222 -23.89 4.21 -2.14
C GLY A 222 -22.53 4.46 -1.49
N ASN A 223 -22.27 3.77 -0.39
CA ASN A 223 -20.93 3.72 0.22
C ASN A 223 -20.24 2.41 -0.16
N PRO A 224 -18.89 2.38 -0.26
CA PRO A 224 -18.16 1.13 -0.43
C PRO A 224 -18.45 0.25 0.78
N GLY A 225 -19.21 -0.82 0.56
CA GLY A 225 -19.54 -1.78 1.59
C GLY A 225 -18.37 -2.72 1.93
N ALA A 226 -18.65 -3.67 2.81
CA ALA A 226 -17.69 -4.72 3.15
C ALA A 226 -17.31 -5.58 1.94
N GLU A 227 -18.16 -5.62 0.91
CA GLU A 227 -17.94 -6.29 -0.38
C GLU A 227 -16.67 -5.79 -1.10
N SER A 228 -16.26 -4.54 -0.87
CA SER A 228 -14.99 -4.00 -1.38
C SER A 228 -13.78 -4.82 -0.92
N SER A 229 -13.90 -5.56 0.18
CA SER A 229 -12.88 -6.50 0.64
C SER A 229 -12.65 -7.65 -0.35
N ILE A 230 -13.64 -8.00 -1.19
CA ILE A 230 -13.50 -9.02 -2.24
C ILE A 230 -12.48 -8.56 -3.28
N LEU A 231 -12.51 -7.26 -3.66
CA LEU A 231 -11.55 -6.68 -4.61
C LEU A 231 -10.13 -6.86 -4.11
N LYS A 232 -9.88 -6.56 -2.83
CA LYS A 232 -8.53 -6.70 -2.24
C LYS A 232 -8.10 -8.17 -2.21
N ILE A 233 -8.94 -9.09 -1.74
CA ILE A 233 -8.59 -10.51 -1.67
C ILE A 233 -8.28 -11.05 -3.06
N LYS A 234 -9.22 -10.93 -3.98
CA LYS A 234 -9.08 -11.50 -5.34
C LYS A 234 -8.02 -10.81 -6.16
N GLY A 235 -7.93 -9.47 -6.07
CA GLY A 235 -6.87 -8.73 -6.74
C GLY A 235 -5.47 -9.15 -6.33
N THR A 236 -5.23 -9.33 -5.03
CA THR A 236 -3.92 -9.78 -4.53
C THR A 236 -3.61 -11.24 -4.88
N GLU A 237 -4.60 -12.14 -4.86
CA GLU A 237 -4.46 -13.52 -5.30
C GLU A 237 -4.09 -13.59 -6.79
N ILE A 238 -4.75 -12.79 -7.64
CA ILE A 238 -4.46 -12.68 -9.08
C ILE A 238 -3.04 -12.15 -9.32
N GLN A 239 -2.64 -11.08 -8.63
CA GLN A 239 -1.29 -10.52 -8.75
C GLN A 239 -0.22 -11.56 -8.39
N GLN A 240 -0.42 -12.30 -7.31
CA GLN A 240 0.49 -13.39 -6.92
C GLN A 240 0.52 -14.48 -7.99
N ARG A 241 -0.64 -14.91 -8.48
CA ARG A 241 -0.72 -15.97 -9.49
C ARG A 241 -0.06 -15.59 -10.81
N LEU A 242 -0.24 -14.35 -11.28
CA LEU A 242 0.45 -13.85 -12.48
C LEU A 242 1.97 -13.95 -12.34
N THR A 243 2.52 -13.54 -11.19
CA THR A 243 3.98 -13.61 -10.95
C THR A 243 4.48 -15.05 -10.85
N GLU A 244 3.69 -16.00 -10.32
CA GLU A 244 4.01 -17.43 -10.34
C GLU A 244 4.15 -17.97 -11.75
N ILE A 245 3.17 -17.67 -12.62
CA ILE A 245 3.19 -18.15 -14.00
C ILE A 245 4.37 -17.55 -14.79
N PHE A 246 4.74 -16.28 -14.53
CA PHE A 246 5.95 -15.71 -15.12
C PHE A 246 7.22 -16.44 -14.71
N VAL A 247 7.35 -16.85 -13.44
CA VAL A 247 8.50 -17.64 -12.96
C VAL A 247 8.49 -19.03 -13.59
N GLU A 248 7.34 -19.69 -13.67
CA GLU A 248 7.20 -20.99 -14.34
C GLU A 248 7.57 -20.90 -15.84
N ALA A 249 7.12 -19.85 -16.53
CA ALA A 249 7.45 -19.61 -17.92
C ALA A 249 8.94 -19.30 -18.15
N ALA A 250 9.60 -18.65 -17.20
CA ALA A 250 11.02 -18.34 -17.25
C ALA A 250 11.90 -19.58 -17.00
N GLY A 251 11.36 -20.65 -16.35
CA GLY A 251 12.09 -21.87 -16.08
C GLY A 251 13.38 -21.64 -15.31
N GLU A 252 14.49 -22.22 -15.76
CA GLU A 252 15.80 -22.11 -15.11
C GLU A 252 16.33 -20.66 -15.06
N TYR A 253 15.96 -19.80 -16.00
CA TYR A 253 16.37 -18.40 -16.01
C TYR A 253 15.81 -17.60 -14.84
N ALA A 254 14.70 -18.01 -14.23
CA ALA A 254 14.15 -17.40 -13.02
C ALA A 254 15.02 -17.62 -11.78
N LEU A 255 15.86 -18.68 -11.77
CA LEU A 255 16.71 -19.00 -10.62
C LEU A 255 17.93 -18.08 -10.50
N MET A 256 18.21 -17.30 -11.52
CA MET A 256 19.33 -16.36 -11.50
C MET A 256 18.99 -15.12 -10.68
N TYR A 257 19.68 -14.96 -9.57
CA TYR A 257 19.60 -13.74 -8.78
C TYR A 257 20.37 -12.62 -9.50
N PRO A 258 19.77 -11.46 -9.77
CA PRO A 258 20.42 -10.41 -10.55
C PRO A 258 21.68 -9.82 -9.88
N GLY A 259 21.91 -10.11 -8.58
CA GLY A 259 23.12 -9.72 -7.84
C GLY A 259 23.35 -8.22 -7.82
N ALA A 260 24.62 -7.81 -7.68
CA ALA A 260 25.04 -6.40 -7.69
C ALA A 260 24.82 -5.70 -9.05
N HIS A 261 24.55 -6.45 -10.10
CA HIS A 261 24.23 -5.96 -11.45
C HIS A 261 22.72 -5.84 -11.68
N GLY A 262 21.91 -5.83 -10.62
CA GLY A 262 20.46 -5.76 -10.66
C GLY A 262 19.90 -4.53 -11.37
N TYR A 263 18.75 -4.05 -10.93
CA TYR A 263 18.05 -2.92 -11.53
C TYR A 263 18.99 -1.73 -11.82
N GLY A 264 19.02 -1.30 -13.10
CA GLY A 264 19.88 -0.19 -13.57
C GLY A 264 21.18 -0.60 -14.24
N SER A 265 21.51 -1.88 -14.33
CA SER A 265 22.58 -2.37 -15.21
C SER A 265 22.13 -2.30 -16.67
N ASN A 266 23.07 -1.91 -17.55
CA ASN A 266 22.88 -2.01 -18.99
C ASN A 266 23.37 -3.36 -19.55
N ASP A 267 23.75 -4.29 -18.70
CA ASP A 267 24.20 -5.61 -19.12
C ASP A 267 23.02 -6.41 -19.69
N LYS A 268 23.27 -7.12 -20.76
CA LYS A 268 22.26 -7.97 -21.35
C LYS A 268 21.94 -9.12 -20.38
N PRO A 269 20.65 -9.31 -20.00
CA PRO A 269 20.31 -10.42 -19.12
C PRO A 269 20.60 -11.77 -19.78
N SER A 270 20.93 -12.75 -18.97
CA SER A 270 21.02 -14.11 -19.44
C SER A 270 19.60 -14.65 -19.63
N GLY A 271 19.33 -15.23 -20.81
CA GLY A 271 18.00 -15.72 -21.17
C GLY A 271 17.02 -14.65 -21.69
N PRO A 272 15.73 -14.97 -21.74
CA PRO A 272 14.69 -14.05 -22.21
C PRO A 272 14.59 -12.80 -21.33
N GLU A 273 14.36 -11.64 -21.92
CA GLU A 273 14.29 -10.36 -21.20
C GLU A 273 13.26 -10.36 -20.07
N PHE A 274 12.10 -11.01 -20.27
CA PHE A 274 11.06 -11.08 -19.24
C PHE A 274 11.48 -11.88 -18.00
N ALA A 275 12.45 -12.82 -18.14
CA ALA A 275 12.90 -13.67 -17.06
C ALA A 275 13.74 -12.93 -16.02
N ALA A 276 14.48 -11.90 -16.42
CA ALA A 276 15.44 -11.18 -15.59
C ALA A 276 14.86 -10.63 -14.27
N ALA A 277 13.63 -10.15 -14.27
CA ALA A 277 12.95 -9.61 -13.09
C ALA A 277 11.87 -10.54 -12.52
N SER A 278 11.67 -11.73 -13.09
CA SER A 278 10.52 -12.59 -12.75
C SER A 278 10.56 -13.06 -11.30
N LEU A 279 11.71 -13.54 -10.83
CA LEU A 279 11.84 -14.04 -9.45
C LEU A 279 11.76 -12.92 -8.42
N SER A 280 12.48 -11.83 -8.60
CA SER A 280 12.39 -10.67 -7.71
C SER A 280 10.94 -10.19 -7.56
N LYS A 281 10.24 -10.06 -8.67
CA LYS A 281 8.85 -9.64 -8.67
C LYS A 281 7.93 -10.65 -7.98
N TYR A 282 8.12 -11.93 -8.22
CA TYR A 282 7.40 -13.00 -7.52
C TYR A 282 7.60 -12.90 -6.01
N LEU A 283 8.83 -12.77 -5.55
CA LEU A 283 9.17 -12.67 -4.13
C LEU A 283 8.57 -11.39 -3.50
N ASN A 284 8.71 -10.25 -4.16
CA ASN A 284 8.14 -8.98 -3.72
C ASN A 284 6.61 -9.06 -3.57
N MET A 285 5.93 -9.65 -4.53
CA MET A 285 4.46 -9.71 -4.56
C MET A 285 3.85 -10.65 -3.52
N ARG A 286 4.65 -11.46 -2.79
CA ARG A 286 4.12 -12.28 -1.67
C ARG A 286 3.52 -11.46 -0.55
N LYS A 287 3.97 -10.21 -0.37
CA LYS A 287 3.45 -9.27 0.63
C LYS A 287 2.06 -8.72 0.32
N THR A 288 1.56 -8.81 -0.92
CA THR A 288 0.29 -8.19 -1.33
C THR A 288 -0.93 -8.71 -0.58
N SER A 289 -0.93 -9.99 -0.17
CA SER A 289 -1.98 -10.57 0.67
C SER A 289 -1.90 -10.12 2.14
N ILE A 290 -0.84 -9.42 2.54
CA ILE A 290 -0.58 -9.01 3.93
C ILE A 290 -0.87 -7.52 4.13
N TYR A 291 -0.30 -6.63 3.29
CA TYR A 291 -0.47 -5.18 3.45
C TYR A 291 -1.89 -4.71 3.09
N GLY A 292 -2.25 -3.48 3.47
CA GLY A 292 -3.59 -2.91 3.24
C GLY A 292 -4.70 -3.70 3.94
N GLY A 293 -4.40 -4.29 5.09
CA GLY A 293 -5.22 -5.28 5.79
C GLY A 293 -5.11 -6.67 5.18
N SER A 294 -4.60 -7.64 5.97
CA SER A 294 -4.36 -9.00 5.45
C SER A 294 -5.64 -9.63 4.89
N ASN A 295 -5.50 -10.62 4.00
CA ASN A 295 -6.65 -11.31 3.42
C ASN A 295 -7.54 -11.94 4.50
N GLU A 296 -6.98 -12.35 5.65
CA GLU A 296 -7.72 -12.84 6.81
C GLU A 296 -8.58 -11.74 7.43
N ILE A 297 -8.03 -10.53 7.60
CA ILE A 297 -8.82 -9.38 8.08
C ILE A 297 -9.92 -9.02 7.10
N GLN A 298 -9.66 -9.06 5.78
CA GLN A 298 -10.69 -8.81 4.77
C GLN A 298 -11.80 -9.88 4.82
N LYS A 299 -11.45 -11.16 5.02
CA LYS A 299 -12.43 -12.25 5.21
C LYS A 299 -13.27 -12.03 6.48
N ASN A 300 -12.64 -11.61 7.59
CA ASN A 300 -13.37 -11.28 8.82
C ASN A 300 -14.35 -10.11 8.62
N ILE A 301 -14.00 -9.11 7.81
CA ILE A 301 -14.89 -8.00 7.47
C ILE A 301 -16.11 -8.52 6.69
N ILE A 302 -15.90 -9.36 5.69
CA ILE A 302 -16.99 -9.98 4.90
C ILE A 302 -17.87 -10.84 5.81
N SER A 303 -17.29 -11.73 6.63
CA SER A 303 -17.99 -12.60 7.56
C SER A 303 -18.92 -11.79 8.45
N LYS A 304 -18.38 -10.76 9.10
CA LYS A 304 -19.14 -9.93 10.04
C LYS A 304 -20.22 -9.07 9.39
N PHE A 305 -19.93 -8.40 8.28
CA PHE A 305 -20.79 -7.34 7.76
C PHE A 305 -21.61 -7.74 6.52
N VAL A 306 -21.25 -8.84 5.83
CA VAL A 306 -21.99 -9.37 4.69
C VAL A 306 -22.76 -10.62 5.09
N LEU A 307 -22.12 -11.55 5.81
CA LEU A 307 -22.71 -12.83 6.18
C LEU A 307 -23.42 -12.79 7.55
N GLY A 308 -23.08 -11.81 8.42
CA GLY A 308 -23.70 -11.67 9.74
C GLY A 308 -23.26 -12.70 10.79
N VAL A 309 -22.05 -13.28 10.62
CA VAL A 309 -21.47 -14.32 11.50
C VAL A 309 -20.14 -13.88 12.10
#